data_c2bd587d41a3165ec14ccaff05bb2436
#
_entry.id   c2bd587d41a3165ec14ccaff05bb2436
#
_cell.length_a   1.000
_cell.length_b   1.000
_cell.length_c   1.000
_cell.angle_alpha   90.00
_cell.angle_beta   90.00
_cell.angle_gamma   90.00
#
_symmetry.space_group_name_H-M   'P 1'
#
loop_
_entity.id
_entity.type
_entity.pdbx_description
1 polymer ?
#
loop_
_entity_poly.entity_id
_entity_poly.type
_entity_poly.pdbx_seq_one_letter_code
_entity_poly.pdbx_strand_id
1 'polypeptide(L)'
;MRPWLLALLLLAAGAAALAAGLSWTVRRRDLVRRPEERRVGFGFRKTLLIYQPSNRGRVNAIAWELARTLARAGHTVTLNVPSPVLTYDPAEYDLLVFGGSAYLGSVGRPLKDYLASLRFRGKQVLLFVVGDLERAPEMAGLRLCVPAGNQVRSIKIRPDEGKKLCQFAQASV
;
A
#
# COMPACT_ATOMS: atom_id res chain seq x y z
N MET A 1 9.45 -48.28 18.70
CA MET A 1 9.97 -47.06 18.05
C MET A 1 10.85 -46.32 19.04
N ARG A 2 12.01 -45.83 18.63
CA ARG A 2 12.92 -45.09 19.52
C ARG A 2 12.29 -43.69 19.80
N PRO A 3 12.19 -43.26 21.08
CA PRO A 3 11.45 -42.03 21.46
C PRO A 3 12.00 -40.76 20.79
N TRP A 4 13.26 -40.73 20.42
CA TRP A 4 13.87 -39.61 19.71
C TRP A 4 13.37 -39.46 18.24
N LEU A 5 12.96 -40.59 17.58
CA LEU A 5 12.36 -40.53 16.24
C LEU A 5 10.99 -39.85 16.25
N LEU A 6 10.19 -40.09 17.29
CA LEU A 6 8.91 -39.38 17.48
C LEU A 6 9.12 -37.92 17.75
N ALA A 7 10.12 -37.54 18.55
CA ALA A 7 10.44 -36.14 18.81
C ALA A 7 10.87 -35.40 17.52
N LEU A 8 11.69 -36.03 16.67
CA LEU A 8 12.11 -35.48 15.38
C LEU A 8 10.93 -35.31 14.41
N LEU A 9 10.01 -36.26 14.35
CA LEU A 9 8.82 -36.20 13.52
C LEU A 9 7.90 -35.05 13.96
N LEU A 10 7.70 -34.87 15.27
CA LEU A 10 6.89 -33.77 15.80
C LEU A 10 7.51 -32.38 15.52
N LEU A 11 8.84 -32.25 15.64
CA LEU A 11 9.55 -31.02 15.29
C LEU A 11 9.45 -30.71 13.79
N ALA A 12 9.62 -31.72 12.93
CA ALA A 12 9.47 -31.54 11.48
C ALA A 12 8.03 -31.16 11.07
N ALA A 13 7.02 -31.79 11.69
CA ALA A 13 5.62 -31.45 11.46
C ALA A 13 5.28 -30.01 11.93
N GLY A 14 5.80 -29.60 13.09
CA GLY A 14 5.67 -28.24 13.61
C GLY A 14 6.31 -27.19 12.69
N ALA A 15 7.53 -27.45 12.20
CA ALA A 15 8.21 -26.57 11.26
C ALA A 15 7.47 -26.47 9.93
N ALA A 16 6.94 -27.57 9.41
CA ALA A 16 6.16 -27.60 8.18
C ALA A 16 4.84 -26.81 8.34
N ALA A 17 4.15 -26.96 9.47
CA ALA A 17 2.93 -26.21 9.77
C ALA A 17 3.17 -24.68 9.87
N LEU A 18 4.28 -24.28 10.51
CA LEU A 18 4.70 -22.87 10.58
C LEU A 18 5.03 -22.32 9.19
N ALA A 19 5.79 -23.06 8.37
CA ALA A 19 6.13 -22.67 7.01
C ALA A 19 4.88 -22.55 6.12
N ALA A 20 3.93 -23.47 6.23
CA ALA A 20 2.67 -23.42 5.51
C ALA A 20 1.80 -22.23 5.94
N GLY A 21 1.72 -21.94 7.24
CA GLY A 21 1.01 -20.77 7.78
C GLY A 21 1.60 -19.44 7.29
N LEU A 22 2.93 -19.32 7.32
CA LEU A 22 3.63 -18.14 6.77
C LEU A 22 3.38 -17.98 5.25
N SER A 23 3.51 -19.06 4.49
CA SER A 23 3.28 -19.06 3.04
C SER A 23 1.85 -18.65 2.70
N TRP A 24 0.87 -19.14 3.46
CA TRP A 24 -0.54 -18.81 3.27
C TRP A 24 -0.85 -17.33 3.56
N THR A 25 -0.27 -16.76 4.64
CA THR A 25 -0.43 -15.35 4.99
C THR A 25 0.20 -14.44 3.94
N VAL A 26 1.38 -14.80 3.41
CA VAL A 26 2.03 -14.07 2.31
C VAL A 26 1.21 -14.13 1.03
N ARG A 27 0.72 -15.31 0.63
CA ARG A 27 -0.14 -15.48 -0.55
C ARG A 27 -1.42 -14.67 -0.45
N ARG A 28 -2.11 -14.66 0.72
CA ARG A 28 -3.31 -13.84 0.92
C ARG A 28 -3.07 -12.34 0.81
N ARG A 29 -1.89 -11.89 1.16
CA ARG A 29 -1.48 -10.50 1.04
C ARG A 29 -1.27 -10.08 -0.42
N ASP A 30 -0.71 -10.98 -1.22
CA ASP A 30 -0.35 -10.73 -2.61
C ASP A 30 -1.50 -11.04 -3.59
N LEU A 31 -2.70 -11.31 -3.06
CA LEU A 31 -3.89 -11.46 -3.91
C LEU A 31 -4.20 -10.13 -4.61
N VAL A 32 -4.17 -10.16 -5.94
CA VAL A 32 -4.70 -9.10 -6.79
C VAL A 32 -6.20 -9.05 -6.58
N ARG A 33 -6.70 -7.95 -6.04
CA ARG A 33 -8.13 -7.75 -5.87
C ARG A 33 -8.74 -7.21 -7.17
N ARG A 34 -10.02 -7.50 -7.38
CA ARG A 34 -10.76 -6.95 -8.51
C ARG A 34 -10.77 -5.42 -8.37
N PRO A 35 -10.34 -4.67 -9.40
CA PRO A 35 -10.34 -3.22 -9.34
C PRO A 35 -11.77 -2.71 -9.30
N GLU A 36 -12.01 -1.71 -8.47
CA GLU A 36 -13.28 -1.01 -8.37
C GLU A 36 -12.99 0.48 -8.22
N GLU A 37 -13.17 1.22 -9.30
CA GLU A 37 -12.96 2.65 -9.30
C GLU A 37 -14.01 3.35 -8.43
N ARG A 38 -13.53 4.23 -7.58
CA ARG A 38 -14.36 5.12 -6.77
C ARG A 38 -13.87 6.55 -6.93
N ARG A 39 -14.78 7.51 -7.08
CA ARG A 39 -14.48 8.94 -7.17
C ARG A 39 -15.03 9.67 -5.97
N VAL A 40 -14.22 10.59 -5.42
CA VAL A 40 -14.57 11.41 -4.26
C VAL A 40 -14.20 12.88 -4.54
N GLY A 41 -15.15 13.79 -4.33
CA GLY A 41 -14.96 15.22 -4.55
C GLY A 41 -15.17 15.64 -6.00
N PHE A 42 -15.24 16.98 -6.20
CA PHE A 42 -15.49 17.64 -7.48
C PHE A 42 -14.55 18.85 -7.68
N GLY A 43 -13.33 18.77 -7.14
CA GLY A 43 -12.34 19.83 -7.24
C GLY A 43 -11.63 19.87 -8.60
N PHE A 44 -10.93 20.97 -8.86
CA PHE A 44 -10.18 21.17 -10.10
C PHE A 44 -8.90 20.34 -10.18
N ARG A 45 -8.26 20.06 -9.04
CA ARG A 45 -7.08 19.23 -8.97
C ARG A 45 -7.46 17.75 -9.01
N LYS A 46 -6.73 16.96 -9.78
CA LYS A 46 -6.98 15.53 -9.91
C LYS A 46 -5.95 14.73 -9.09
N THR A 47 -6.43 13.80 -8.29
CA THR A 47 -5.58 12.87 -7.52
C THR A 47 -5.90 11.44 -7.89
N LEU A 48 -4.86 10.66 -8.20
CA LEU A 48 -4.94 9.21 -8.29
C LEU A 48 -4.47 8.59 -6.97
N LEU A 49 -5.34 7.85 -6.29
CA LEU A 49 -5.04 7.17 -5.05
C LEU A 49 -5.15 5.65 -5.25
N ILE A 50 -4.02 4.96 -5.34
CA ILE A 50 -3.95 3.50 -5.45
C ILE A 50 -3.44 2.93 -4.13
N TYR A 51 -4.22 2.07 -3.51
CA TYR A 51 -3.85 1.49 -2.23
C TYR A 51 -4.05 -0.03 -2.19
N GLN A 52 -3.09 -0.73 -1.58
CA GLN A 52 -3.20 -2.16 -1.33
C GLN A 52 -4.07 -2.38 -0.09
N PRO A 53 -5.28 -2.96 -0.21
CA PRO A 53 -6.16 -3.20 0.92
C PRO A 53 -5.55 -4.15 1.94
N SER A 54 -5.82 -3.91 3.22
CA SER A 54 -5.46 -4.84 4.29
C SER A 54 -6.60 -5.80 4.60
N ASN A 55 -6.26 -7.00 5.09
CA ASN A 55 -7.27 -8.00 5.45
C ASN A 55 -8.22 -7.54 6.58
N ARG A 56 -7.74 -6.64 7.44
CA ARG A 56 -8.53 -6.08 8.56
C ARG A 56 -9.25 -4.77 8.20
N GLY A 57 -9.23 -4.35 6.93
CA GLY A 57 -9.89 -3.14 6.46
C GLY A 57 -9.30 -1.80 6.94
N ARG A 58 -8.24 -1.81 7.76
CA ARG A 58 -7.65 -0.58 8.33
C ARG A 58 -7.08 0.35 7.26
N VAL A 59 -6.34 -0.19 6.30
CA VAL A 59 -5.80 0.60 5.19
C VAL A 59 -6.93 1.18 4.33
N ASN A 60 -8.02 0.44 4.16
CA ASN A 60 -9.19 0.90 3.43
C ASN A 60 -9.79 2.15 4.11
N ALA A 61 -10.03 2.08 5.43
CA ALA A 61 -10.57 3.22 6.18
C ALA A 61 -9.66 4.45 6.08
N ILE A 62 -8.35 4.27 6.23
CA ILE A 62 -7.35 5.34 6.11
C ILE A 62 -7.33 5.92 4.69
N ALA A 63 -7.36 5.10 3.64
CA ALA A 63 -7.39 5.56 2.26
C ALA A 63 -8.65 6.37 1.95
N TRP A 64 -9.80 5.96 2.46
CA TRP A 64 -11.06 6.70 2.36
C TRP A 64 -11.04 8.02 3.12
N GLU A 65 -10.49 8.04 4.33
CA GLU A 65 -10.33 9.28 5.11
C GLU A 65 -9.42 10.27 4.38
N LEU A 66 -8.28 9.79 3.85
CA LEU A 66 -7.37 10.58 3.04
C LEU A 66 -8.07 11.15 1.79
N ALA A 67 -8.83 10.33 1.06
CA ALA A 67 -9.55 10.77 -0.13
C ALA A 67 -10.56 11.87 0.19
N ARG A 68 -11.33 11.73 1.28
CA ARG A 68 -12.27 12.76 1.72
C ARG A 68 -11.55 14.04 2.14
N THR A 69 -10.37 13.92 2.74
CA THR A 69 -9.55 15.06 3.16
C THR A 69 -9.03 15.83 1.94
N LEU A 70 -8.49 15.14 0.95
CA LEU A 70 -8.07 15.74 -0.31
C LEU A 70 -9.25 16.36 -1.09
N ALA A 71 -10.41 15.69 -1.09
CA ALA A 71 -11.62 16.23 -1.70
C ALA A 71 -12.05 17.56 -1.08
N ARG A 72 -11.99 17.68 0.26
CA ARG A 72 -12.25 18.96 0.96
C ARG A 72 -11.19 20.02 0.65
N ALA A 73 -9.98 19.63 0.26
CA ALA A 73 -8.91 20.51 -0.18
C ALA A 73 -8.98 20.87 -1.68
N GLY A 74 -10.11 20.59 -2.37
CA GLY A 74 -10.34 20.96 -3.75
C GLY A 74 -9.86 19.96 -4.79
N HIS A 75 -9.71 18.67 -4.41
CA HIS A 75 -9.35 17.61 -5.34
C HIS A 75 -10.56 16.76 -5.78
N THR A 76 -10.52 16.29 -7.01
CA THR A 76 -11.27 15.11 -7.45
C THR A 76 -10.35 13.90 -7.31
N VAL A 77 -10.68 13.01 -6.39
CA VAL A 77 -9.84 11.84 -6.05
C VAL A 77 -10.40 10.58 -6.68
N THR A 78 -9.62 9.95 -7.54
CA THR A 78 -9.91 8.62 -8.09
C THR A 78 -9.22 7.57 -7.22
N LEU A 79 -10.01 6.72 -6.54
CA LEU A 79 -9.50 5.62 -5.70
C LEU A 79 -9.63 4.31 -6.45
N ASN A 80 -8.58 3.47 -6.34
CA ASN A 80 -8.65 2.09 -6.79
C ASN A 80 -7.63 1.21 -6.03
N VAL A 81 -7.71 -0.09 -6.27
CA VAL A 81 -6.72 -1.06 -5.79
C VAL A 81 -5.76 -1.43 -6.91
N PRO A 82 -4.49 -1.78 -6.62
CA PRO A 82 -3.52 -2.10 -7.66
C PRO A 82 -3.93 -3.35 -8.43
N SER A 83 -3.91 -3.24 -9.75
CA SER A 83 -4.22 -4.34 -10.67
C SER A 83 -3.51 -4.11 -12.01
N PRO A 84 -3.04 -5.18 -12.69
CA PRO A 84 -2.39 -5.05 -13.99
C PRO A 84 -3.32 -4.58 -15.11
N VAL A 85 -4.65 -4.63 -14.89
CA VAL A 85 -5.63 -4.17 -15.89
C VAL A 85 -5.97 -2.69 -15.80
N LEU A 86 -5.38 -1.95 -14.83
CA LEU A 86 -5.60 -0.51 -14.72
C LEU A 86 -4.79 0.25 -15.77
N THR A 87 -5.46 1.16 -16.46
CA THR A 87 -4.90 1.95 -17.58
C THR A 87 -4.89 3.45 -17.29
N TYR A 88 -4.75 3.85 -16.02
CA TYR A 88 -4.65 5.26 -15.66
C TYR A 88 -3.39 5.89 -16.26
N ASP A 89 -3.55 7.03 -16.93
CA ASP A 89 -2.43 7.86 -17.35
C ASP A 89 -2.02 8.79 -16.20
N PRO A 90 -0.82 8.63 -15.62
CA PRO A 90 -0.34 9.52 -14.56
C PRO A 90 -0.25 11.00 -14.98
N ALA A 91 -0.17 11.28 -16.28
CA ALA A 91 -0.11 12.66 -16.78
C ALA A 91 -1.39 13.45 -16.48
N GLU A 92 -2.54 12.78 -16.38
CA GLU A 92 -3.83 13.40 -16.10
C GLU A 92 -4.03 13.84 -14.63
N TYR A 93 -3.10 13.49 -13.75
CA TYR A 93 -3.22 13.74 -12.30
C TYR A 93 -2.16 14.72 -11.81
N ASP A 94 -2.56 15.61 -10.91
CA ASP A 94 -1.68 16.58 -10.25
C ASP A 94 -0.92 15.91 -9.10
N LEU A 95 -1.58 14.99 -8.40
CA LEU A 95 -1.03 14.25 -7.27
C LEU A 95 -1.23 12.75 -7.46
N LEU A 96 -0.17 11.98 -7.28
CA LEU A 96 -0.20 10.52 -7.27
C LEU A 96 0.01 10.02 -5.84
N VAL A 97 -0.91 9.23 -5.33
CA VAL A 97 -0.85 8.68 -3.97
C VAL A 97 -0.82 7.16 -4.03
N PHE A 98 0.21 6.55 -3.42
CA PHE A 98 0.34 5.10 -3.34
C PHE A 98 0.56 4.67 -1.90
N GLY A 99 -0.16 3.62 -1.47
CA GLY A 99 0.02 3.16 -0.10
C GLY A 99 -0.52 1.77 0.19
N GLY A 100 -0.14 1.26 1.36
CA GLY A 100 -0.55 -0.07 1.81
C GLY A 100 -0.06 -0.39 3.20
N SER A 101 -0.36 -1.61 3.68
CA SER A 101 0.16 -2.07 4.96
C SER A 101 1.57 -2.66 4.83
N ALA A 102 2.39 -2.39 5.85
CA ALA A 102 3.62 -3.11 6.07
C ALA A 102 3.33 -4.52 6.60
N TYR A 103 4.06 -5.50 6.10
CA TYR A 103 4.06 -6.86 6.61
C TYR A 103 5.43 -7.50 6.38
N LEU A 104 6.07 -8.00 7.45
CA LEU A 104 7.42 -8.59 7.37
C LEU A 104 8.43 -7.70 6.62
N GLY A 105 8.43 -6.40 6.91
CA GLY A 105 9.37 -5.45 6.31
C GLY A 105 9.13 -5.12 4.83
N SER A 106 7.96 -5.41 4.27
CA SER A 106 7.63 -5.09 2.87
C SER A 106 6.17 -4.69 2.70
N VAL A 107 5.88 -3.92 1.67
CA VAL A 107 4.52 -3.66 1.18
C VAL A 107 4.10 -4.76 0.20
N GLY A 108 2.79 -4.98 0.02
CA GLY A 108 2.26 -6.00 -0.88
C GLY A 108 2.80 -5.89 -2.30
N ARG A 109 3.13 -7.04 -2.88
CA ARG A 109 3.70 -7.13 -4.23
C ARG A 109 2.82 -6.47 -5.31
N PRO A 110 1.48 -6.63 -5.32
CA PRO A 110 0.64 -6.00 -6.33
C PRO A 110 0.81 -4.48 -6.42
N LEU A 111 0.99 -3.78 -5.27
CA LEU A 111 1.22 -2.34 -5.28
C LEU A 111 2.58 -1.98 -5.86
N LYS A 112 3.63 -2.73 -5.52
CA LYS A 112 4.97 -2.50 -6.06
C LYS A 112 5.04 -2.75 -7.56
N ASP A 113 4.46 -3.85 -8.01
CA ASP A 113 4.42 -4.24 -9.43
C ASP A 113 3.63 -3.19 -10.25
N TYR A 114 2.48 -2.74 -9.74
CA TYR A 114 1.70 -1.68 -10.38
C TYR A 114 2.49 -0.37 -10.46
N LEU A 115 3.09 0.09 -9.35
CA LEU A 115 3.87 1.32 -9.33
C LEU A 115 5.09 1.25 -10.25
N ALA A 116 5.78 0.11 -10.28
CA ALA A 116 6.93 -0.11 -11.16
C ALA A 116 6.55 -0.20 -12.65
N SER A 117 5.30 -0.53 -12.98
CA SER A 117 4.80 -0.56 -14.36
C SER A 117 4.50 0.83 -14.91
N LEU A 118 4.27 1.83 -14.05
CA LEU A 118 3.94 3.19 -14.45
C LEU A 118 5.17 3.93 -14.99
N ARG A 119 4.94 4.83 -15.93
CA ARG A 119 5.96 5.73 -16.50
C ARG A 119 5.47 7.16 -16.37
N PHE A 120 6.15 7.95 -15.56
CA PHE A 120 5.84 9.36 -15.34
C PHE A 120 7.05 10.12 -14.81
N ARG A 121 7.06 11.44 -14.99
CA ARG A 121 8.12 12.35 -14.52
C ARG A 121 7.54 13.70 -14.15
N GLY A 122 8.21 14.41 -13.25
CA GLY A 122 7.81 15.76 -12.83
C GLY A 122 6.53 15.81 -11.98
N LYS A 123 6.09 14.67 -11.45
CA LYS A 123 4.86 14.57 -10.64
C LYS A 123 5.14 14.67 -9.14
N GLN A 124 4.14 15.16 -8.41
CA GLN A 124 4.10 15.03 -6.96
C GLN A 124 3.60 13.63 -6.59
N VAL A 125 4.37 12.93 -5.78
CA VAL A 125 4.07 11.57 -5.34
C VAL A 125 4.05 11.51 -3.83
N LEU A 126 2.95 11.03 -3.26
CA LEU A 126 2.81 10.76 -1.84
C LEU A 126 2.77 9.24 -1.61
N LEU A 127 3.72 8.74 -0.85
CA LEU A 127 3.75 7.35 -0.43
C LEU A 127 3.36 7.23 1.04
N PHE A 128 2.47 6.29 1.36
CA PHE A 128 2.18 5.99 2.75
C PHE A 128 2.24 4.50 3.05
N VAL A 129 2.74 4.17 4.23
CA VAL A 129 2.77 2.79 4.73
C VAL A 129 2.15 2.76 6.11
N VAL A 130 1.23 1.81 6.31
CA VAL A 130 0.58 1.57 7.61
C VAL A 130 1.23 0.35 8.27
N GLY A 131 1.83 0.55 9.45
CA GLY A 131 2.50 -0.55 10.17
C GLY A 131 2.98 -0.13 11.55
N ASP A 132 3.12 -1.12 12.45
CA ASP A 132 3.37 -0.89 13.88
C ASP A 132 4.87 -0.69 14.21
N LEU A 133 5.79 -1.19 13.37
CA LEU A 133 7.22 -1.08 13.62
C LEU A 133 7.77 0.29 13.26
N GLU A 134 8.60 0.90 14.11
CA GLU A 134 9.20 2.22 13.85
C GLU A 134 10.15 2.22 12.65
N ARG A 135 10.94 1.17 12.49
CA ARG A 135 11.83 1.01 11.32
C ARG A 135 10.99 0.81 10.05
N ALA A 136 11.35 1.52 8.99
CA ALA A 136 10.58 1.57 7.75
C ALA A 136 11.32 0.99 6.52
N PRO A 137 11.88 -0.23 6.57
CA PRO A 137 12.55 -0.82 5.40
C PRO A 137 11.61 -0.95 4.20
N GLU A 138 10.32 -1.18 4.47
CA GLU A 138 9.26 -1.25 3.47
C GLU A 138 9.05 0.06 2.71
N MET A 139 9.29 1.21 3.35
CA MET A 139 9.21 2.53 2.69
C MET A 139 10.33 2.69 1.66
N ALA A 140 11.54 2.29 1.98
CA ALA A 140 12.66 2.31 1.04
C ALA A 140 12.34 1.44 -0.19
N GLY A 141 11.83 0.23 0.02
CA GLY A 141 11.41 -0.67 -1.07
C GLY A 141 10.30 -0.10 -1.95
N LEU A 142 9.34 0.64 -1.36
CA LEU A 142 8.27 1.29 -2.13
C LEU A 142 8.78 2.50 -2.92
N ARG A 143 9.69 3.30 -2.34
CA ARG A 143 10.31 4.44 -3.03
C ARG A 143 11.11 4.03 -4.26
N LEU A 144 11.80 2.90 -4.22
CA LEU A 144 12.55 2.36 -5.36
C LEU A 144 11.67 2.01 -6.55
N CYS A 145 10.36 1.80 -6.34
CA CYS A 145 9.40 1.55 -7.42
C CYS A 145 8.93 2.83 -8.13
N VAL A 146 9.18 4.02 -7.55
CA VAL A 146 8.81 5.30 -8.18
C VAL A 146 9.85 5.67 -9.23
N PRO A 147 9.46 6.00 -10.47
CA PRO A 147 10.39 6.46 -11.48
C PRO A 147 11.17 7.70 -11.04
N ALA A 148 12.42 7.82 -11.50
CA ALA A 148 13.26 8.97 -11.18
C ALA A 148 12.70 10.29 -11.76
N GLY A 149 13.07 11.42 -11.14
CA GLY A 149 12.66 12.75 -11.60
C GLY A 149 11.28 13.19 -11.10
N ASN A 150 10.77 12.55 -10.04
CA ASN A 150 9.53 12.92 -9.36
C ASN A 150 9.79 13.47 -7.95
N GLN A 151 8.89 14.31 -7.45
CA GLN A 151 8.94 14.84 -6.09
C GLN A 151 8.24 13.86 -5.15
N VAL A 152 9.00 13.03 -4.43
CA VAL A 152 8.46 11.97 -3.59
C VAL A 152 8.46 12.39 -2.12
N ARG A 153 7.27 12.50 -1.54
CA ARG A 153 7.06 12.60 -0.10
C ARG A 153 6.56 11.26 0.44
N SER A 154 7.00 10.89 1.62
CA SER A 154 6.61 9.59 2.18
C SER A 154 6.42 9.66 3.68
N ILE A 155 5.45 8.92 4.18
CA ILE A 155 5.14 8.82 5.60
C ILE A 155 4.79 7.39 5.98
N LYS A 156 5.30 6.96 7.13
CA LYS A 156 4.84 5.75 7.80
C LYS A 156 3.98 6.15 8.98
N ILE A 157 2.85 5.50 9.13
CA ILE A 157 1.89 5.75 10.19
C ILE A 157 1.50 4.44 10.88
N ARG A 158 1.08 4.51 12.12
CA ARG A 158 0.38 3.41 12.79
C ARG A 158 -1.07 3.32 12.32
N PRO A 159 -1.74 2.18 12.54
CA PRO A 159 -3.12 2.00 12.11
C PRO A 159 -4.14 2.98 12.73
N ASP A 160 -3.81 3.59 13.85
CA ASP A 160 -4.61 4.58 14.58
C ASP A 160 -4.25 6.04 14.22
N GLU A 161 -3.19 6.26 13.44
CA GLU A 161 -2.67 7.57 13.07
C GLU A 161 -3.20 8.11 11.73
N GLY A 162 -4.38 7.72 11.27
CA GLY A 162 -4.94 8.17 9.99
C GLY A 162 -4.98 9.70 9.84
N LYS A 163 -5.29 10.43 10.93
CA LYS A 163 -5.27 11.89 10.96
C LYS A 163 -3.90 12.49 10.63
N LYS A 164 -2.81 11.85 11.07
CA LYS A 164 -1.45 12.30 10.78
C LYS A 164 -1.13 12.22 9.28
N LEU A 165 -1.62 11.17 8.61
CA LEU A 165 -1.49 11.07 7.15
C LEU A 165 -2.28 12.18 6.44
N CYS A 166 -3.50 12.46 6.90
CA CYS A 166 -4.33 13.52 6.33
C CYS A 166 -3.66 14.90 6.44
N GLN A 167 -3.12 15.22 7.62
CA GLN A 167 -2.36 16.46 7.85
C GLN A 167 -1.11 16.53 6.97
N PHE A 168 -0.36 15.42 6.87
CA PHE A 168 0.82 15.33 6.02
C PHE A 168 0.48 15.54 4.53
N ALA A 169 -0.62 14.99 4.07
CA ALA A 169 -1.09 15.17 2.70
C ALA A 169 -1.50 16.62 2.42
N GLN A 170 -2.24 17.27 3.33
CA GLN A 170 -2.64 18.67 3.20
C GLN A 170 -1.43 19.62 3.14
N ALA A 171 -0.39 19.36 3.91
CA ALA A 171 0.86 20.14 3.85
C ALA A 171 1.68 19.86 2.56
N SER A 172 1.22 18.94 1.71
CA SER A 172 1.89 18.52 0.48
C SER A 172 1.21 19.04 -0.78
N VAL A 173 0.05 19.68 -0.62
CA VAL A 173 -0.84 20.18 -1.66
C VAL A 173 -0.99 21.67 -1.56
#